data_975d978bb2ef1352f7d14471710188ee
#
_entry.id   975d978bb2ef1352f7d14471710188ee
#
_cell.length_a   1.000
_cell.length_b   1.000
_cell.length_c   1.000
_cell.angle_alpha   90.00
_cell.angle_beta   90.00
_cell.angle_gamma   90.00
#
_symmetry.space_group_name_H-M   'P 1'
#
loop_
_entity.id
_entity.type
_entity.pdbx_description
1 polymer ?
#
loop_
_entity_poly.entity_id
_entity_poly.type
_entity_poly.pdbx_seq_one_letter_code
_entity_poly.pdbx_strand_id
1 'polypeptide(L)'
;MRSIHRPLAVLGTAALATLSLTAGAQEFNWKKHQGTTLTFLANNNPVAAALLKHKADFEKQTGMTLKVDSYQEQQMRQRMVTVMNSRSDEVDLFMSLPSREGLQFAKAGWYADLTDLIKTSAAPDYDFADLSPGLVKDASYNGRVMGVPLNIEGPVLYYRKDLFQKCGVQLPKSLPELEGVAAKLKSCEPGVTPFVSRGLKPALPFSYSVFLHNFGGDYMKDGKSQLCSKPGQESLALYAKLLKDYGPPGVVNYSFYQISSLYREGKAAMAFESSNELRSVMEGGARLKDTAIAVLPAGPGGSRPTVIGWTMSVSAYSKKKEAAWYFVQWASSRAVQEKLALDGVAPPRASVANGADYKAWMDGEPVRREWAATVNELGKTGTSEVGYPIVANPASREYVGQAVNELLLDQKTVAQACADADKQLDALIAKD
;
A
#
# COMPACT_ATOMS: atom_id res chain seq x y z
N MET A 1 53.28 -88.60 -23.69
CA MET A 1 52.33 -88.10 -24.22
C MET A 1 51.78 -87.00 -23.32
N ARG A 2 51.75 -85.81 -23.81
CA ARG A 2 51.74 -84.61 -23.03
C ARG A 2 50.34 -84.22 -22.55
N SER A 3 50.21 -84.06 -21.24
CA SER A 3 49.08 -83.58 -20.52
C SER A 3 49.11 -82.02 -20.52
N ILE A 4 48.02 -81.34 -20.91
CA ILE A 4 47.89 -79.90 -20.90
C ILE A 4 46.92 -79.54 -19.78
N HIS A 5 47.45 -78.91 -18.74
CA HIS A 5 46.61 -78.36 -17.67
C HIS A 5 46.19 -76.90 -18.05
N ARG A 6 44.89 -76.67 -18.02
CA ARG A 6 44.31 -75.29 -18.09
C ARG A 6 44.04 -74.77 -16.66
N PRO A 7 44.42 -73.51 -16.35
CA PRO A 7 44.00 -72.93 -15.08
C PRO A 7 42.57 -72.31 -15.18
N LEU A 8 41.73 -72.59 -14.16
CA LEU A 8 40.48 -71.89 -13.93
C LEU A 8 40.74 -70.47 -13.52
N ALA A 9 40.16 -69.48 -14.26
CA ALA A 9 40.07 -68.09 -13.86
C ALA A 9 38.82 -67.90 -12.98
N VAL A 10 39.06 -67.47 -11.73
CA VAL A 10 37.99 -67.05 -10.81
C VAL A 10 37.70 -65.56 -11.09
N LEU A 11 36.54 -65.26 -11.66
CA LEU A 11 35.98 -63.90 -11.81
C LEU A 11 35.38 -63.47 -10.48
N GLY A 12 36.10 -62.58 -9.74
CA GLY A 12 35.56 -61.87 -8.60
C GLY A 12 34.64 -60.72 -9.05
N THR A 13 33.34 -60.85 -8.86
CA THR A 13 32.36 -59.77 -9.04
C THR A 13 32.45 -58.80 -7.88
N ALA A 14 33.10 -57.65 -8.09
CA ALA A 14 33.07 -56.51 -7.17
C ALA A 14 31.70 -55.79 -7.32
N ALA A 15 30.83 -55.99 -6.34
CA ALA A 15 29.59 -55.23 -6.22
C ALA A 15 29.91 -53.78 -5.78
N LEU A 16 29.90 -52.80 -6.69
CA LEU A 16 29.86 -51.40 -6.36
C LEU A 16 28.51 -51.07 -5.71
N ALA A 17 28.49 -50.89 -4.39
CA ALA A 17 27.36 -50.30 -3.69
C ALA A 17 27.36 -48.82 -3.98
N THR A 18 26.52 -48.35 -4.91
CA THR A 18 26.20 -46.92 -5.09
C THR A 18 25.35 -46.47 -3.91
N LEU A 19 25.99 -45.83 -2.94
CA LEU A 19 25.27 -45.03 -1.95
C LEU A 19 24.63 -43.82 -2.67
N SER A 20 23.36 -43.97 -3.02
CA SER A 20 22.53 -42.83 -3.41
C SER A 20 22.34 -41.93 -2.15
N LEU A 21 23.13 -40.90 -2.03
CA LEU A 21 22.82 -39.79 -1.13
C LEU A 21 21.54 -39.12 -1.68
N THR A 22 20.39 -39.60 -1.24
CA THR A 22 19.16 -38.80 -1.30
C THR A 22 19.40 -37.62 -0.35
N ALA A 23 19.76 -36.45 -0.90
CA ALA A 23 19.63 -35.20 -0.19
C ALA A 23 18.15 -35.07 0.14
N GLY A 24 17.76 -35.51 1.31
CA GLY A 24 16.40 -35.34 1.83
C GLY A 24 16.15 -33.84 1.88
N ALA A 25 15.20 -33.35 1.06
CA ALA A 25 14.70 -31.99 1.22
C ALA A 25 14.30 -31.84 2.68
N GLN A 26 14.94 -30.94 3.39
CA GLN A 26 14.66 -30.70 4.81
C GLN A 26 13.19 -30.29 4.91
N GLU A 27 12.38 -31.06 5.62
CA GLU A 27 10.96 -30.79 5.79
C GLU A 27 10.78 -29.40 6.40
N PHE A 28 9.90 -28.57 5.84
CA PHE A 28 9.63 -27.22 6.33
C PHE A 28 9.14 -27.26 7.77
N ASN A 29 9.74 -26.46 8.65
CA ASN A 29 9.40 -26.43 10.06
C ASN A 29 9.22 -24.98 10.55
N TRP A 30 8.01 -24.60 10.88
CA TRP A 30 7.70 -23.29 11.46
C TRP A 30 8.51 -22.96 12.72
N LYS A 31 8.94 -23.93 13.49
CA LYS A 31 9.74 -23.77 14.72
C LYS A 31 11.25 -23.72 14.49
N LYS A 32 11.71 -23.72 13.24
CA LYS A 32 13.15 -23.68 12.92
C LYS A 32 13.91 -22.56 13.62
N HIS A 33 13.26 -21.41 13.84
CA HIS A 33 13.84 -20.23 14.49
C HIS A 33 13.25 -19.95 15.87
N GLN A 34 12.73 -20.97 16.56
CA GLN A 34 12.17 -20.84 17.90
C GLN A 34 13.15 -20.15 18.85
N GLY A 35 12.63 -19.25 19.71
CA GLY A 35 13.43 -18.46 20.65
C GLY A 35 14.01 -17.17 20.06
N THR A 36 13.93 -16.97 18.74
CA THR A 36 14.39 -15.72 18.11
C THR A 36 13.41 -14.58 18.39
N THR A 37 13.93 -13.41 18.76
CA THR A 37 13.17 -12.16 18.82
C THR A 37 13.42 -11.37 17.54
N LEU A 38 12.33 -11.00 16.84
CA LEU A 38 12.34 -10.10 15.69
C LEU A 38 11.84 -8.72 16.08
N THR A 39 12.47 -7.67 15.57
CA THR A 39 11.99 -6.28 15.72
C THR A 39 11.31 -5.82 14.45
N PHE A 40 10.04 -5.46 14.58
CA PHE A 40 9.19 -4.99 13.50
C PHE A 40 8.90 -3.49 13.65
N LEU A 41 9.34 -2.69 12.70
CA LEU A 41 9.00 -1.27 12.57
C LEU A 41 7.71 -1.13 11.77
N ALA A 42 6.62 -0.85 12.47
CA ALA A 42 5.26 -0.81 11.92
C ALA A 42 4.76 0.62 11.72
N ASN A 43 3.96 0.82 10.66
CA ASN A 43 3.13 2.00 10.52
C ASN A 43 1.85 1.82 11.36
N ASN A 44 1.46 2.83 12.10
CA ASN A 44 0.16 2.85 12.80
C ASN A 44 -0.98 3.15 11.81
N ASN A 45 -1.31 2.16 10.98
CA ASN A 45 -2.38 2.22 9.99
C ASN A 45 -3.32 1.01 10.10
N PRO A 46 -4.49 1.00 9.41
CA PRO A 46 -5.45 -0.10 9.48
C PRO A 46 -4.88 -1.49 9.13
N VAL A 47 -3.93 -1.56 8.19
CA VAL A 47 -3.29 -2.84 7.77
C VAL A 47 -2.46 -3.42 8.90
N ALA A 48 -1.58 -2.61 9.51
CA ALA A 48 -0.79 -3.05 10.65
C ALA A 48 -1.67 -3.39 11.86
N ALA A 49 -2.70 -2.58 12.12
CA ALA A 49 -3.63 -2.83 13.22
C ALA A 49 -4.36 -4.18 13.06
N ALA A 50 -4.81 -4.51 11.85
CA ALA A 50 -5.41 -5.81 11.54
C ALA A 50 -4.42 -6.96 11.70
N LEU A 51 -3.19 -6.82 11.18
CA LEU A 51 -2.15 -7.84 11.28
C LEU A 51 -1.75 -8.11 12.74
N LEU A 52 -1.57 -7.06 13.53
CA LEU A 52 -1.09 -7.17 14.91
C LEU A 52 -2.11 -7.77 15.88
N LYS A 53 -3.41 -7.79 15.55
CA LYS A 53 -4.41 -8.58 16.29
C LYS A 53 -4.04 -10.07 16.35
N HIS A 54 -3.36 -10.57 15.31
CA HIS A 54 -2.99 -11.97 15.16
C HIS A 54 -1.52 -12.26 15.54
N LYS A 55 -0.81 -11.29 16.12
CA LYS A 55 0.58 -11.45 16.57
C LYS A 55 0.80 -12.71 17.42
N ALA A 56 -0.11 -12.98 18.36
CA ALA A 56 -0.03 -14.15 19.23
C ALA A 56 -0.10 -15.48 18.46
N ASP A 57 -0.81 -15.53 17.32
CA ASP A 57 -0.88 -16.73 16.48
C ASP A 57 0.50 -17.02 15.85
N PHE A 58 1.19 -15.98 15.38
CA PHE A 58 2.56 -16.10 14.88
C PHE A 58 3.51 -16.63 15.96
N GLU A 59 3.51 -16.01 17.13
CA GLU A 59 4.38 -16.39 18.25
C GLU A 59 4.14 -17.82 18.71
N LYS A 60 2.87 -18.25 18.79
CA LYS A 60 2.48 -19.63 19.12
C LYS A 60 2.93 -20.63 18.06
N GLN A 61 2.74 -20.28 16.77
CA GLN A 61 3.07 -21.18 15.65
C GLN A 61 4.56 -21.40 15.52
N THR A 62 5.36 -20.33 15.70
CA THR A 62 6.80 -20.34 15.42
C THR A 62 7.67 -20.48 16.65
N GLY A 63 7.17 -20.14 17.84
CA GLY A 63 7.97 -19.99 19.07
C GLY A 63 8.94 -18.80 19.03
N MET A 64 8.80 -17.91 18.03
CA MET A 64 9.51 -16.64 17.97
C MET A 64 8.73 -15.56 18.74
N THR A 65 9.43 -14.47 19.11
CA THR A 65 8.82 -13.28 19.71
C THR A 65 8.87 -12.12 18.71
N LEU A 66 7.78 -11.39 18.53
CA LEU A 66 7.73 -10.19 17.72
C LEU A 66 7.67 -8.94 18.60
N LYS A 67 8.79 -8.22 18.67
CA LYS A 67 8.83 -6.88 19.25
C LYS A 67 8.34 -5.89 18.21
N VAL A 68 7.35 -5.07 18.54
CA VAL A 68 6.74 -4.11 17.61
C VAL A 68 7.04 -2.69 18.05
N ASP A 69 7.67 -1.92 17.18
CA ASP A 69 7.88 -0.49 17.31
C ASP A 69 6.93 0.21 16.32
N SER A 70 5.80 0.74 16.81
CA SER A 70 4.76 1.35 15.97
C SER A 70 4.78 2.86 16.06
N TYR A 71 4.75 3.53 14.91
CA TYR A 71 4.78 4.99 14.80
C TYR A 71 3.72 5.48 13.80
N GLN A 72 3.35 6.75 13.93
CA GLN A 72 2.63 7.43 12.85
C GLN A 72 3.46 7.44 11.57
N GLU A 73 2.79 7.47 10.41
CA GLU A 73 3.39 7.23 9.10
C GLU A 73 4.67 8.03 8.83
N GLN A 74 4.67 9.34 9.09
CA GLN A 74 5.84 10.18 8.83
C GLN A 74 6.99 9.91 9.83
N GLN A 75 6.65 9.64 11.09
CA GLN A 75 7.63 9.29 12.12
C GLN A 75 8.27 7.92 11.83
N MET A 76 7.47 6.94 11.40
CA MET A 76 7.97 5.62 10.98
C MET A 76 8.99 5.76 9.85
N ARG A 77 8.69 6.59 8.82
CA ARG A 77 9.63 6.84 7.71
C ARG A 77 10.92 7.54 8.16
N GLN A 78 10.81 8.53 9.03
CA GLN A 78 12.01 9.20 9.60
C GLN A 78 12.87 8.21 10.39
N ARG A 79 12.24 7.37 11.22
CA ARG A 79 12.93 6.31 11.96
C ARG A 79 13.60 5.32 11.02
N MET A 80 12.90 4.89 9.96
CA MET A 80 13.44 4.00 8.93
C MET A 80 14.69 4.58 8.29
N VAL A 81 14.63 5.82 7.80
CA VAL A 81 15.78 6.49 7.17
C VAL A 81 16.97 6.58 8.13
N THR A 82 16.73 6.90 9.41
CA THR A 82 17.78 6.96 10.44
C THR A 82 18.47 5.60 10.63
N VAL A 83 17.68 4.54 10.83
CA VAL A 83 18.18 3.17 11.04
C VAL A 83 18.96 2.67 9.83
N MET A 84 18.42 2.86 8.63
CA MET A 84 19.03 2.36 7.40
C MET A 84 20.31 3.13 7.03
N ASN A 85 20.35 4.44 7.25
CA ASN A 85 21.56 5.24 7.03
C ASN A 85 22.70 4.84 8.00
N SER A 86 22.36 4.48 9.23
CA SER A 86 23.36 3.99 10.20
C SER A 86 23.76 2.53 10.00
N ARG A 87 23.13 1.83 9.05
CA ARG A 87 23.32 0.39 8.79
C ARG A 87 23.09 -0.46 10.06
N SER A 88 22.18 -0.02 10.92
CA SER A 88 21.87 -0.70 12.18
C SER A 88 21.07 -1.98 11.95
N ASP A 89 21.37 -3.01 12.74
CA ASP A 89 20.64 -4.29 12.78
C ASP A 89 19.49 -4.30 13.81
N GLU A 90 19.12 -3.13 14.35
CA GLU A 90 18.06 -3.01 15.36
C GLU A 90 16.65 -3.26 14.80
N VAL A 91 16.45 -3.13 13.48
CA VAL A 91 15.18 -3.43 12.79
C VAL A 91 15.37 -4.62 11.87
N ASP A 92 14.57 -5.67 12.06
CA ASP A 92 14.57 -6.86 11.21
C ASP A 92 13.53 -6.74 10.09
N LEU A 93 12.34 -6.23 10.43
CA LEU A 93 11.15 -6.15 9.57
C LEU A 93 10.62 -4.72 9.53
N PHE A 94 10.10 -4.31 8.39
CA PHE A 94 9.45 -3.01 8.27
C PHE A 94 8.36 -3.00 7.21
N MET A 95 7.36 -2.14 7.41
CA MET A 95 6.38 -1.83 6.38
C MET A 95 6.98 -0.82 5.40
N SER A 96 6.76 -1.04 4.11
CA SER A 96 7.18 -0.15 3.04
C SER A 96 6.07 0.06 2.03
N LEU A 97 6.06 1.22 1.39
CA LEU A 97 5.15 1.56 0.31
C LEU A 97 5.95 1.73 -0.99
N PRO A 98 6.02 0.69 -1.85
CA PRO A 98 6.86 0.70 -3.06
C PRO A 98 6.63 1.91 -3.96
N SER A 99 5.38 2.34 -4.14
CA SER A 99 5.00 3.51 -4.94
C SER A 99 5.54 4.85 -4.39
N ARG A 100 6.09 4.87 -3.18
CA ARG A 100 6.63 6.10 -2.56
C ARG A 100 8.13 6.02 -2.33
N GLU A 101 8.60 5.08 -1.49
CA GLU A 101 10.02 4.95 -1.12
C GLU A 101 10.73 3.78 -1.79
N GLY A 102 10.02 2.91 -2.53
CA GLY A 102 10.56 1.66 -3.05
C GLY A 102 11.82 1.83 -3.89
N LEU A 103 11.81 2.74 -4.85
CA LEU A 103 12.96 3.00 -5.71
C LEU A 103 14.15 3.56 -4.91
N GLN A 104 13.90 4.50 -4.00
CA GLN A 104 14.93 5.08 -3.13
C GLN A 104 15.60 4.01 -2.28
N PHE A 105 14.81 3.20 -1.58
CA PHE A 105 15.33 2.18 -0.67
C PHE A 105 16.01 1.04 -1.42
N ALA A 106 15.51 0.67 -2.61
CA ALA A 106 16.14 -0.33 -3.45
C ALA A 106 17.50 0.11 -3.97
N LYS A 107 17.62 1.33 -4.51
CA LYS A 107 18.90 1.90 -4.95
C LYS A 107 19.90 2.09 -3.78
N ALA A 108 19.39 2.42 -2.59
CA ALA A 108 20.22 2.53 -1.38
C ALA A 108 20.65 1.17 -0.79
N GLY A 109 20.09 0.05 -1.29
CA GLY A 109 20.41 -1.29 -0.80
C GLY A 109 19.87 -1.58 0.61
N TRP A 110 18.72 -0.99 0.97
CA TRP A 110 18.13 -1.12 2.31
C TRP A 110 17.23 -2.34 2.47
N TYR A 111 16.73 -2.89 1.37
CA TYR A 111 15.95 -4.13 1.36
C TYR A 111 16.85 -5.36 1.30
N ALA A 112 16.52 -6.39 2.05
CA ALA A 112 17.01 -7.73 1.76
C ALA A 112 16.31 -8.27 0.50
N ASP A 113 17.07 -8.98 -0.33
CA ASP A 113 16.50 -9.72 -1.46
C ASP A 113 15.79 -10.99 -0.94
N LEU A 114 14.49 -11.10 -1.19
CA LEU A 114 13.67 -12.23 -0.77
C LEU A 114 13.57 -13.33 -1.83
N THR A 115 14.10 -13.12 -3.04
CA THR A 115 13.89 -13.97 -4.20
C THR A 115 14.28 -15.44 -3.94
N ASP A 116 15.45 -15.65 -3.31
CA ASP A 116 15.91 -17.00 -3.00
C ASP A 116 15.14 -17.61 -1.81
N LEU A 117 14.80 -16.81 -0.80
CA LEU A 117 14.00 -17.27 0.35
C LEU A 117 12.60 -17.74 -0.08
N ILE A 118 11.99 -17.04 -1.04
CA ILE A 118 10.70 -17.46 -1.64
C ILE A 118 10.82 -18.83 -2.30
N LYS A 119 11.95 -19.15 -2.97
CA LYS A 119 12.15 -20.42 -3.67
C LYS A 119 12.54 -21.56 -2.76
N THR A 120 13.35 -21.29 -1.73
CA THR A 120 14.04 -22.34 -0.96
C THR A 120 13.56 -22.51 0.47
N SER A 121 12.87 -21.50 1.02
CA SER A 121 12.50 -21.44 2.44
C SER A 121 11.02 -21.08 2.65
N ALA A 122 10.20 -21.16 1.61
CA ALA A 122 8.75 -20.99 1.74
C ALA A 122 8.09 -22.25 2.30
N ALA A 123 6.99 -22.05 3.06
CA ALA A 123 6.12 -23.14 3.48
C ALA A 123 5.50 -23.82 2.24
N PRO A 124 5.25 -25.15 2.28
CA PRO A 124 4.76 -25.90 1.11
C PRO A 124 3.45 -25.35 0.53
N ASP A 125 2.62 -24.73 1.37
CA ASP A 125 1.31 -24.14 1.02
C ASP A 125 1.35 -22.63 0.79
N TYR A 126 2.55 -22.03 0.74
CA TYR A 126 2.68 -20.57 0.69
C TYR A 126 2.16 -19.95 -0.61
N ASP A 127 2.26 -20.62 -1.73
CA ASP A 127 1.85 -20.15 -3.06
C ASP A 127 2.08 -18.65 -3.32
N PHE A 128 3.33 -18.30 -3.68
CA PHE A 128 3.69 -16.92 -3.99
C PHE A 128 2.99 -16.40 -5.25
N ALA A 129 2.66 -17.29 -6.20
CA ALA A 129 2.03 -16.92 -7.46
C ALA A 129 0.56 -16.47 -7.32
N ASP A 130 -0.08 -16.80 -6.19
CA ASP A 130 -1.44 -16.36 -5.83
C ASP A 130 -1.53 -14.85 -5.51
N LEU A 131 -0.39 -14.20 -5.26
CA LEU A 131 -0.33 -12.74 -5.00
C LEU A 131 -0.54 -11.94 -6.29
N SER A 132 -1.14 -10.74 -6.16
CA SER A 132 -1.34 -9.78 -7.26
C SER A 132 -0.04 -9.51 -8.04
N PRO A 133 0.04 -9.87 -9.33
CA PRO A 133 1.28 -9.69 -10.11
C PRO A 133 1.71 -8.22 -10.22
N GLY A 134 0.75 -7.28 -10.29
CA GLY A 134 1.02 -5.85 -10.32
C GLY A 134 1.72 -5.37 -9.05
N LEU A 135 1.20 -5.74 -7.88
CA LEU A 135 1.80 -5.37 -6.59
C LEU A 135 3.14 -6.05 -6.35
N VAL A 136 3.32 -7.31 -6.79
CA VAL A 136 4.62 -8.00 -6.74
C VAL A 136 5.63 -7.31 -7.65
N LYS A 137 5.22 -6.87 -8.84
CA LYS A 137 6.05 -6.07 -9.74
C LYS A 137 6.49 -4.76 -9.08
N ASP A 138 5.57 -4.02 -8.47
CA ASP A 138 5.87 -2.76 -7.77
C ASP A 138 6.81 -2.97 -6.57
N ALA A 139 6.70 -4.13 -5.89
CA ALA A 139 7.56 -4.53 -4.77
C ALA A 139 8.90 -5.16 -5.22
N SER A 140 9.20 -5.13 -6.51
CA SER A 140 10.42 -5.72 -7.08
C SER A 140 11.30 -4.65 -7.74
N TYR A 141 12.61 -4.86 -7.69
CA TYR A 141 13.59 -3.99 -8.33
C TYR A 141 14.68 -4.83 -8.99
N ASN A 142 14.93 -4.59 -10.29
CA ASN A 142 15.92 -5.36 -11.08
C ASN A 142 15.75 -6.88 -10.97
N GLY A 143 14.50 -7.37 -11.02
CA GLY A 143 14.17 -8.79 -10.92
C GLY A 143 14.27 -9.41 -9.52
N ARG A 144 14.54 -8.60 -8.49
CA ARG A 144 14.62 -9.03 -7.08
C ARG A 144 13.37 -8.62 -6.32
N VAL A 145 12.80 -9.51 -5.54
CA VAL A 145 11.65 -9.22 -4.68
C VAL A 145 12.14 -8.56 -3.39
N MET A 146 11.73 -7.31 -3.15
CA MET A 146 12.15 -6.48 -2.01
C MET A 146 11.14 -6.48 -0.86
N GLY A 147 9.95 -6.96 -1.10
CA GLY A 147 8.90 -7.07 -0.10
C GLY A 147 7.71 -7.86 -0.63
N VAL A 148 6.85 -8.32 0.27
CA VAL A 148 5.64 -9.08 -0.09
C VAL A 148 4.41 -8.24 0.20
N PRO A 149 3.49 -8.07 -0.77
CA PRO A 149 2.26 -7.30 -0.59
C PRO A 149 1.39 -7.83 0.55
N LEU A 150 0.86 -6.92 1.36
CA LEU A 150 -0.06 -7.21 2.46
C LEU A 150 -1.51 -6.86 2.14
N ASN A 151 -1.75 -5.92 1.23
CA ASN A 151 -3.07 -5.42 0.88
C ASN A 151 -3.10 -4.80 -0.51
N ILE A 152 -4.31 -4.56 -1.00
CA ILE A 152 -4.60 -3.66 -2.12
C ILE A 152 -5.30 -2.43 -1.56
N GLU A 153 -4.90 -1.24 -1.98
CA GLU A 153 -5.59 0.00 -1.62
C GLU A 153 -5.47 1.07 -2.70
N GLY A 154 -6.38 2.02 -2.63
CA GLY A 154 -6.34 3.26 -3.38
C GLY A 154 -7.32 4.26 -2.78
N PRO A 155 -7.27 5.53 -3.20
CA PRO A 155 -8.22 6.53 -2.75
C PRO A 155 -9.62 6.23 -3.28
N VAL A 156 -10.62 6.26 -2.38
CA VAL A 156 -12.04 6.09 -2.69
C VAL A 156 -12.84 7.22 -2.07
N LEU A 157 -14.01 7.51 -2.61
CA LEU A 157 -14.93 8.49 -2.06
C LEU A 157 -15.91 7.82 -1.11
N TYR A 158 -15.74 8.03 0.19
CA TYR A 158 -16.74 7.75 1.21
C TYR A 158 -17.75 8.89 1.23
N TYR A 159 -19.06 8.60 1.24
CA TYR A 159 -20.06 9.65 1.33
C TYR A 159 -21.27 9.22 2.16
N ARG A 160 -21.92 10.21 2.77
CA ARG A 160 -23.08 10.06 3.65
C ARG A 160 -24.36 10.04 2.83
N LYS A 161 -24.94 8.84 2.62
CA LYS A 161 -26.20 8.62 1.89
C LYS A 161 -27.35 9.41 2.47
N ASP A 162 -27.45 9.46 3.79
CA ASP A 162 -28.50 10.20 4.51
C ASP A 162 -28.42 11.70 4.21
N LEU A 163 -27.23 12.30 4.20
CA LEU A 163 -27.04 13.71 3.87
C LEU A 163 -27.28 13.98 2.39
N PHE A 164 -26.86 13.08 1.50
CA PHE A 164 -27.14 13.19 0.07
C PHE A 164 -28.63 13.18 -0.20
N GLN A 165 -29.38 12.26 0.42
CA GLN A 165 -30.81 12.20 0.32
C GLN A 165 -31.52 13.47 0.90
N LYS A 166 -31.10 13.88 2.10
CA LYS A 166 -31.64 15.07 2.78
C LYS A 166 -31.46 16.35 1.96
N CYS A 167 -30.28 16.51 1.35
CA CYS A 167 -29.92 17.70 0.58
C CYS A 167 -30.30 17.61 -0.91
N GLY A 168 -30.92 16.53 -1.35
CA GLY A 168 -31.32 16.33 -2.75
C GLY A 168 -30.15 16.32 -3.73
N VAL A 169 -29.00 15.80 -3.30
CA VAL A 169 -27.82 15.66 -4.15
C VAL A 169 -27.57 14.19 -4.52
N GLN A 170 -26.91 13.98 -5.63
CA GLN A 170 -26.47 12.68 -6.11
C GLN A 170 -24.95 12.68 -6.29
N LEU A 171 -24.35 11.49 -6.44
CA LEU A 171 -22.94 11.40 -6.83
C LEU A 171 -22.73 12.18 -8.13
N PRO A 172 -21.68 13.01 -8.21
CA PRO A 172 -21.37 13.73 -9.43
C PRO A 172 -21.02 12.76 -10.57
N LYS A 173 -21.42 13.10 -11.79
CA LYS A 173 -21.11 12.29 -12.99
C LYS A 173 -19.71 12.57 -13.52
N SER A 174 -19.16 13.73 -13.19
CA SER A 174 -17.80 14.13 -13.56
C SER A 174 -17.09 14.78 -12.37
N LEU A 175 -15.78 14.73 -12.38
CA LEU A 175 -14.95 15.29 -11.32
C LEU A 175 -15.16 16.81 -11.11
N PRO A 176 -15.32 17.65 -12.16
CA PRO A 176 -15.65 19.06 -11.99
C PRO A 176 -16.99 19.32 -11.27
N GLU A 177 -17.99 18.43 -11.41
CA GLU A 177 -19.29 18.57 -10.73
C GLU A 177 -19.21 18.36 -9.22
N LEU A 178 -18.10 17.79 -8.70
CA LEU A 178 -17.89 17.54 -7.27
C LEU A 178 -17.96 18.83 -6.45
N GLU A 179 -17.51 19.96 -7.01
CA GLU A 179 -17.62 21.27 -6.39
C GLU A 179 -19.08 21.68 -6.16
N GLY A 180 -19.95 21.49 -7.16
CA GLY A 180 -21.38 21.80 -7.07
C GLY A 180 -22.09 20.95 -5.99
N VAL A 181 -21.72 19.67 -5.86
CA VAL A 181 -22.22 18.79 -4.79
C VAL A 181 -21.75 19.29 -3.42
N ALA A 182 -20.47 19.62 -3.27
CA ALA A 182 -19.91 20.16 -2.02
C ALA A 182 -20.58 21.49 -1.62
N ALA A 183 -20.86 22.38 -2.59
CA ALA A 183 -21.56 23.64 -2.36
C ALA A 183 -22.98 23.45 -1.84
N LYS A 184 -23.75 22.53 -2.43
CA LYS A 184 -25.10 22.20 -1.98
C LYS A 184 -25.08 21.59 -0.58
N LEU A 185 -24.17 20.68 -0.28
CA LEU A 185 -24.01 20.10 1.06
C LEU A 185 -23.66 21.17 2.09
N LYS A 186 -22.76 22.11 1.76
CA LYS A 186 -22.41 23.25 2.63
C LYS A 186 -23.61 24.12 2.99
N SER A 187 -24.48 24.39 2.03
CA SER A 187 -25.68 25.21 2.24
C SER A 187 -26.77 24.45 3.01
N CYS A 188 -26.91 23.15 2.78
CA CYS A 188 -27.94 22.31 3.39
C CYS A 188 -27.58 21.92 4.84
N GLU A 189 -26.30 21.63 5.09
CA GLU A 189 -25.76 21.15 6.38
C GLU A 189 -24.57 21.97 6.84
N PRO A 190 -24.74 23.21 7.27
CA PRO A 190 -23.65 24.13 7.58
C PRO A 190 -22.77 23.65 8.76
N GLY A 191 -23.25 22.70 9.58
CA GLY A 191 -22.50 22.09 10.68
C GLY A 191 -21.62 20.90 10.30
N VAL A 192 -21.64 20.48 9.01
CA VAL A 192 -20.91 19.32 8.51
C VAL A 192 -19.93 19.77 7.42
N THR A 193 -18.69 19.31 7.50
CA THR A 193 -17.69 19.53 6.46
C THR A 193 -18.11 18.85 5.15
N PRO A 194 -18.33 19.59 4.06
CA PRO A 194 -18.83 19.01 2.81
C PRO A 194 -17.87 18.00 2.17
N PHE A 195 -16.57 18.32 2.16
CA PHE A 195 -15.53 17.52 1.55
C PHE A 195 -14.24 17.56 2.37
N VAL A 196 -13.61 16.41 2.58
CA VAL A 196 -12.28 16.34 3.21
C VAL A 196 -11.38 15.37 2.47
N SER A 197 -10.13 15.75 2.30
CA SER A 197 -9.04 14.92 1.79
C SER A 197 -7.70 15.39 2.34
N ARG A 198 -6.59 14.77 1.93
CA ARG A 198 -5.26 15.05 2.47
C ARG A 198 -4.76 16.44 2.10
N GLY A 199 -4.35 17.22 3.10
CA GLY A 199 -3.68 18.51 2.94
C GLY A 199 -2.23 18.50 3.43
N LEU A 200 -1.82 17.50 4.24
CA LEU A 200 -0.45 17.37 4.73
C LEU A 200 0.50 17.08 3.57
N LYS A 201 1.48 17.96 3.31
CA LYS A 201 2.35 17.93 2.14
C LYS A 201 2.86 16.55 1.71
N PRO A 202 3.59 15.77 2.54
CA PRO A 202 4.12 14.48 2.09
C PRO A 202 3.04 13.39 1.90
N ALA A 203 1.85 13.58 2.48
CA ALA A 203 0.73 12.64 2.38
C ALA A 203 -0.21 12.95 1.20
N LEU A 204 -0.34 14.22 0.84
CA LEU A 204 -1.28 14.77 -0.14
C LEU A 204 -1.21 14.08 -1.53
N PRO A 205 -0.03 13.77 -2.11
CA PRO A 205 0.01 13.12 -3.43
C PRO A 205 -0.73 11.80 -3.54
N PHE A 206 -0.99 11.10 -2.44
CA PHE A 206 -1.84 9.90 -2.44
C PHE A 206 -3.24 10.17 -3.02
N SER A 207 -3.88 11.26 -2.59
CA SER A 207 -5.20 11.66 -3.06
C SER A 207 -5.13 12.50 -4.34
N TYR A 208 -4.18 13.44 -4.41
CA TYR A 208 -4.04 14.37 -5.54
C TYR A 208 -3.73 13.65 -6.87
N SER A 209 -2.99 12.54 -6.84
CA SER A 209 -2.65 11.78 -8.06
C SER A 209 -3.89 11.42 -8.88
N VAL A 210 -5.00 11.04 -8.22
CA VAL A 210 -6.25 10.70 -8.94
C VAL A 210 -6.84 11.93 -9.63
N PHE A 211 -6.77 13.11 -9.00
CA PHE A 211 -7.20 14.35 -9.65
C PHE A 211 -6.35 14.64 -10.89
N LEU A 212 -5.02 14.63 -10.75
CA LEU A 212 -4.09 14.84 -11.85
C LEU A 212 -4.38 13.90 -13.03
N HIS A 213 -4.46 12.61 -12.75
CA HIS A 213 -4.70 11.58 -13.77
C HIS A 213 -6.08 11.69 -14.42
N ASN A 214 -7.13 11.99 -13.66
CA ASN A 214 -8.49 12.16 -14.19
C ASN A 214 -8.62 13.44 -15.03
N PHE A 215 -7.75 14.44 -14.84
CA PHE A 215 -7.63 15.58 -15.76
C PHE A 215 -6.79 15.26 -17.01
N GLY A 216 -6.22 14.06 -17.12
CA GLY A 216 -5.37 13.63 -18.23
C GLY A 216 -3.91 14.05 -18.09
N GLY A 217 -3.51 14.42 -16.87
CA GLY A 217 -2.14 14.78 -16.54
C GLY A 217 -1.32 13.60 -16.04
N ASP A 218 -0.02 13.73 -16.16
CA ASP A 218 0.99 12.88 -15.57
C ASP A 218 1.98 13.74 -14.76
N TYR A 219 2.70 13.14 -13.83
CA TYR A 219 3.69 13.89 -13.03
C TYR A 219 4.90 14.33 -13.86
N MET A 220 5.31 13.52 -14.82
CA MET A 220 6.52 13.74 -15.62
C MET A 220 6.31 13.31 -17.07
N LYS A 221 6.90 14.08 -17.99
CA LYS A 221 6.97 13.73 -19.41
C LYS A 221 8.32 14.20 -19.96
N ASP A 222 8.97 13.37 -20.77
CA ASP A 222 10.25 13.67 -21.43
C ASP A 222 11.33 14.22 -20.47
N GLY A 223 11.39 13.64 -19.24
CA GLY A 223 12.34 14.06 -18.21
C GLY A 223 12.04 15.42 -17.58
N LYS A 224 10.83 15.93 -17.69
CA LYS A 224 10.38 17.21 -17.14
C LYS A 224 9.11 17.06 -16.32
N SER A 225 9.00 17.87 -15.27
CA SER A 225 7.78 18.02 -14.48
C SER A 225 6.62 18.51 -15.34
N GLN A 226 5.42 18.03 -15.06
CA GLN A 226 4.20 18.40 -15.78
C GLN A 226 3.15 19.04 -14.87
N LEU A 227 3.52 19.50 -13.69
CA LEU A 227 2.56 20.07 -12.75
C LEU A 227 1.97 21.40 -13.29
N CYS A 228 2.73 22.13 -14.12
CA CYS A 228 2.29 23.35 -14.82
C CYS A 228 1.66 23.08 -16.21
N SER A 229 1.52 21.83 -16.63
CA SER A 229 0.72 21.53 -17.82
C SER A 229 -0.73 21.96 -17.61
N LYS A 230 -1.53 22.09 -18.68
CA LYS A 230 -2.94 22.46 -18.56
C LYS A 230 -3.69 21.49 -17.61
N PRO A 231 -3.60 20.14 -17.75
CA PRO A 231 -4.21 19.23 -16.81
C PRO A 231 -3.69 19.39 -15.36
N GLY A 232 -2.38 19.65 -15.20
CA GLY A 232 -1.76 19.89 -13.90
C GLY A 232 -2.36 21.11 -13.21
N GLN A 233 -2.44 22.24 -13.91
CA GLN A 233 -3.03 23.48 -13.36
C GLN A 233 -4.51 23.32 -13.00
N GLU A 234 -5.31 22.70 -13.89
CA GLU A 234 -6.76 22.47 -13.67
C GLU A 234 -7.00 21.53 -12.47
N SER A 235 -6.21 20.48 -12.34
CA SER A 235 -6.30 19.55 -11.20
C SER A 235 -5.87 20.18 -9.88
N LEU A 236 -4.81 20.98 -9.87
CA LEU A 236 -4.36 21.77 -8.71
C LEU A 236 -5.45 22.75 -8.26
N ALA A 237 -6.04 23.49 -9.22
CA ALA A 237 -7.07 24.46 -8.95
C ALA A 237 -8.29 23.80 -8.29
N LEU A 238 -8.81 22.70 -8.85
CA LEU A 238 -9.97 22.01 -8.30
C LEU A 238 -9.69 21.38 -6.94
N TYR A 239 -8.55 20.68 -6.78
CA TYR A 239 -8.19 20.05 -5.51
C TYR A 239 -8.04 21.07 -4.39
N ALA A 240 -7.28 22.13 -4.64
CA ALA A 240 -7.11 23.20 -3.68
C ALA A 240 -8.45 23.90 -3.34
N LYS A 241 -9.28 24.19 -4.34
CA LYS A 241 -10.59 24.81 -4.14
C LYS A 241 -11.51 23.95 -3.27
N LEU A 242 -11.57 22.66 -3.53
CA LEU A 242 -12.38 21.73 -2.73
C LEU A 242 -11.95 21.73 -1.26
N LEU A 243 -10.65 21.70 -0.99
CA LEU A 243 -10.14 21.73 0.38
C LEU A 243 -10.29 23.09 1.05
N LYS A 244 -10.11 24.18 0.31
CA LYS A 244 -10.19 25.55 0.83
C LYS A 244 -11.63 25.94 1.15
N ASP A 245 -12.54 25.78 0.19
CA ASP A 245 -13.90 26.31 0.27
C ASP A 245 -14.87 25.37 1.00
N TYR A 246 -14.57 24.04 0.99
CA TYR A 246 -15.44 23.00 1.48
C TYR A 246 -14.78 22.04 2.49
N GLY A 247 -13.50 22.20 2.74
CA GLY A 247 -12.74 21.42 3.72
C GLY A 247 -12.82 21.99 5.14
N PRO A 248 -12.30 21.22 6.14
CA PRO A 248 -12.25 21.69 7.52
C PRO A 248 -11.15 22.72 7.72
N PRO A 249 -11.27 23.60 8.73
CA PRO A 249 -10.17 24.46 9.15
C PRO A 249 -8.90 23.65 9.45
N GLY A 250 -7.74 24.17 9.04
CA GLY A 250 -6.45 23.53 9.29
C GLY A 250 -6.19 22.27 8.45
N VAL A 251 -6.92 22.06 7.37
CA VAL A 251 -6.79 20.91 6.47
C VAL A 251 -5.37 20.70 5.95
N VAL A 252 -4.53 21.73 5.90
CA VAL A 252 -3.10 21.63 5.53
C VAL A 252 -2.29 20.67 6.40
N ASN A 253 -2.79 20.31 7.58
CA ASN A 253 -2.19 19.36 8.50
C ASN A 253 -2.89 17.98 8.51
N TYR A 254 -3.91 17.76 7.65
CA TYR A 254 -4.69 16.55 7.66
C TYR A 254 -4.03 15.45 6.81
N SER A 255 -3.88 14.29 7.44
CA SER A 255 -3.62 13.00 6.80
C SER A 255 -4.81 12.07 7.07
N PHE A 256 -4.70 10.81 6.74
CA PHE A 256 -5.79 9.84 6.94
C PHE A 256 -6.30 9.77 8.39
N TYR A 257 -5.46 10.00 9.39
CA TYR A 257 -5.86 9.96 10.81
C TYR A 257 -6.98 10.95 11.13
N GLN A 258 -6.80 12.22 10.73
CA GLN A 258 -7.77 13.28 10.99
C GLN A 258 -9.02 13.10 10.13
N ILE A 259 -8.83 12.69 8.86
CA ILE A 259 -9.92 12.49 7.90
C ILE A 259 -10.84 11.38 8.38
N SER A 260 -10.29 10.22 8.76
CA SER A 260 -11.05 9.07 9.24
C SER A 260 -11.79 9.37 10.54
N SER A 261 -11.14 10.10 11.47
CA SER A 261 -11.80 10.54 12.70
C SER A 261 -12.97 11.47 12.40
N LEU A 262 -12.78 12.47 11.55
CA LEU A 262 -13.81 13.44 11.17
C LEU A 262 -15.01 12.76 10.53
N TYR A 263 -14.78 11.81 9.60
CA TYR A 263 -15.83 11.08 8.93
C TYR A 263 -16.56 10.13 9.88
N ARG A 264 -15.84 9.35 10.68
CA ARG A 264 -16.40 8.42 11.68
C ARG A 264 -17.28 9.13 12.69
N GLU A 265 -16.91 10.36 13.10
CA GLU A 265 -17.69 11.20 14.01
C GLU A 265 -18.93 11.81 13.34
N GLY A 266 -19.13 11.60 12.03
CA GLY A 266 -20.25 12.17 11.29
C GLY A 266 -20.11 13.64 10.95
N LYS A 267 -18.91 14.21 11.11
CA LYS A 267 -18.59 15.62 10.88
C LYS A 267 -18.18 15.93 9.44
N ALA A 268 -18.10 14.93 8.56
CA ALA A 268 -17.85 15.10 7.13
C ALA A 268 -18.94 14.41 6.30
N ALA A 269 -19.39 15.06 5.23
CA ALA A 269 -20.38 14.50 4.28
C ALA A 269 -19.70 13.63 3.22
N MET A 270 -18.51 14.03 2.77
CA MET A 270 -17.65 13.30 1.84
C MET A 270 -16.22 13.26 2.36
N ALA A 271 -15.57 12.10 2.27
CA ALA A 271 -14.15 11.91 2.56
C ALA A 271 -13.48 11.15 1.40
N PHE A 272 -12.50 11.77 0.76
CA PHE A 272 -11.70 11.11 -0.27
C PHE A 272 -10.40 10.62 0.32
N GLU A 273 -10.35 9.33 0.65
CA GLU A 273 -9.28 8.72 1.43
C GLU A 273 -9.09 7.23 1.06
N SER A 274 -8.07 6.60 1.63
CA SER A 274 -7.74 5.20 1.41
C SER A 274 -8.94 4.27 1.60
N SER A 275 -9.06 3.28 0.74
CA SER A 275 -10.03 2.19 0.89
C SER A 275 -9.85 1.39 2.19
N ASN A 276 -8.67 1.42 2.81
CA ASN A 276 -8.42 0.78 4.10
C ASN A 276 -9.17 1.44 5.28
N GLU A 277 -9.68 2.67 5.09
CA GLU A 277 -10.42 3.38 6.13
C GLU A 277 -11.84 2.82 6.34
N LEU A 278 -12.29 1.87 5.51
CA LEU A 278 -13.51 1.10 5.79
C LEU A 278 -13.49 0.52 7.20
N ARG A 279 -12.34 0.04 7.66
CA ARG A 279 -12.18 -0.47 9.04
C ARG A 279 -12.57 0.59 10.09
N SER A 280 -12.08 1.83 9.96
CA SER A 280 -12.45 2.94 10.84
C SER A 280 -13.95 3.24 10.80
N VAL A 281 -14.56 3.15 9.63
CA VAL A 281 -16.03 3.33 9.45
C VAL A 281 -16.78 2.21 10.15
N MET A 282 -16.35 0.96 10.03
CA MET A 282 -16.95 -0.20 10.68
C MET A 282 -16.88 -0.10 12.22
N GLU A 283 -15.76 0.36 12.76
CA GLU A 283 -15.59 0.58 14.21
C GLU A 283 -16.55 1.66 14.74
N GLY A 284 -16.92 2.63 13.91
CA GLY A 284 -17.87 3.69 14.24
C GLY A 284 -19.33 3.24 14.30
N GLY A 285 -19.67 2.01 13.87
CA GLY A 285 -20.99 1.37 13.97
C GLY A 285 -22.15 2.15 13.36
N ALA A 286 -22.54 3.25 13.98
CA ALA A 286 -23.66 4.08 13.53
C ALA A 286 -23.49 4.67 12.12
N ARG A 287 -22.26 4.87 11.67
CA ARG A 287 -21.97 5.44 10.34
C ARG A 287 -21.95 4.40 9.23
N LEU A 288 -21.82 3.14 9.56
CA LEU A 288 -21.75 2.07 8.57
C LEU A 288 -22.99 2.05 7.65
N LYS A 289 -24.20 2.11 8.21
CA LYS A 289 -25.45 2.12 7.46
C LYS A 289 -25.68 3.38 6.62
N ASP A 290 -25.10 4.51 7.04
CA ASP A 290 -25.23 5.81 6.37
C ASP A 290 -24.14 6.04 5.31
N THR A 291 -23.10 5.20 5.29
CA THR A 291 -21.97 5.31 4.38
C THR A 291 -22.24 4.57 3.07
N ALA A 292 -21.82 5.18 1.97
CA ALA A 292 -21.62 4.51 0.69
C ALA A 292 -20.21 4.85 0.17
N ILE A 293 -19.72 4.05 -0.78
CA ILE A 293 -18.35 4.14 -1.30
C ILE A 293 -18.39 4.07 -2.81
N ALA A 294 -17.60 4.94 -3.46
CA ALA A 294 -17.47 4.98 -4.91
C ALA A 294 -16.02 5.31 -5.34
N VAL A 295 -15.69 4.98 -6.57
CA VAL A 295 -14.54 5.56 -7.26
C VAL A 295 -14.79 7.05 -7.44
N LEU A 296 -13.73 7.87 -7.40
CA LEU A 296 -13.85 9.28 -7.74
C LEU A 296 -14.31 9.41 -9.19
N PRO A 297 -15.27 10.30 -9.50
CA PRO A 297 -15.80 10.44 -10.86
C PRO A 297 -14.70 10.72 -11.89
N ALA A 298 -14.95 10.28 -13.13
CA ALA A 298 -14.07 10.58 -14.25
C ALA A 298 -13.91 12.09 -14.46
N GLY A 299 -12.73 12.51 -14.81
CA GLY A 299 -12.45 13.89 -15.23
C GLY A 299 -12.42 14.03 -16.75
N PRO A 300 -11.99 15.20 -17.27
CA PRO A 300 -11.81 15.42 -18.70
C PRO A 300 -10.86 14.41 -19.39
N GLY A 301 -9.90 13.86 -18.64
CA GLY A 301 -8.97 12.83 -19.13
C GLY A 301 -9.47 11.39 -18.94
N GLY A 302 -10.70 11.19 -18.47
CA GLY A 302 -11.26 9.89 -18.17
C GLY A 302 -11.15 9.50 -16.69
N SER A 303 -11.29 8.19 -16.40
CA SER A 303 -11.11 7.61 -15.07
C SER A 303 -9.77 6.88 -15.03
N ARG A 304 -8.83 7.39 -14.24
CA ARG A 304 -7.51 6.78 -14.00
C ARG A 304 -7.23 6.76 -12.48
N PRO A 305 -7.88 5.86 -11.74
CA PRO A 305 -7.64 5.74 -10.31
C PRO A 305 -6.22 5.27 -10.02
N THR A 306 -5.78 5.44 -8.79
CA THR A 306 -4.50 4.85 -8.35
C THR A 306 -4.74 3.63 -7.48
N VAL A 307 -3.84 2.64 -7.61
CA VAL A 307 -3.84 1.43 -6.80
C VAL A 307 -2.42 1.16 -6.31
N ILE A 308 -2.29 0.88 -5.03
CA ILE A 308 -1.02 0.60 -4.36
C ILE A 308 -1.20 -0.52 -3.34
N GLY A 309 -0.12 -0.94 -2.69
CA GLY A 309 -0.16 -1.87 -1.57
C GLY A 309 1.02 -1.68 -0.64
N TRP A 310 0.78 -1.81 0.65
CA TRP A 310 1.85 -1.93 1.64
C TRP A 310 2.51 -3.28 1.52
N THR A 311 3.82 -3.30 1.69
CA THR A 311 4.61 -4.53 1.72
C THR A 311 5.20 -4.78 3.09
N MET A 312 5.38 -6.06 3.43
CA MET A 312 6.28 -6.48 4.49
C MET A 312 7.65 -6.73 3.88
N SER A 313 8.64 -6.02 4.39
CA SER A 313 10.03 -6.07 3.90
C SER A 313 10.98 -6.46 5.03
N VAL A 314 12.13 -7.01 4.64
CA VAL A 314 13.22 -7.37 5.55
C VAL A 314 14.37 -6.39 5.36
N SER A 315 14.96 -5.94 6.48
CA SER A 315 16.13 -5.06 6.46
C SER A 315 17.36 -5.77 5.87
N ALA A 316 18.05 -5.10 4.95
CA ALA A 316 19.34 -5.58 4.43
C ALA A 316 20.40 -5.80 5.54
N TYR A 317 20.25 -5.07 6.64
CA TYR A 317 21.20 -5.08 7.76
C TYR A 317 20.80 -6.06 8.87
N SER A 318 19.57 -6.65 8.81
CA SER A 318 19.18 -7.71 9.76
C SER A 318 20.14 -8.89 9.69
N LYS A 319 20.56 -9.37 10.86
CA LYS A 319 21.31 -10.63 11.03
C LYS A 319 20.42 -11.86 11.10
N LYS A 320 19.09 -11.67 11.05
CA LYS A 320 18.07 -12.70 11.22
C LYS A 320 17.15 -12.82 9.99
N LYS A 321 17.72 -12.62 8.77
CA LYS A 321 16.91 -12.51 7.54
C LYS A 321 16.02 -13.71 7.28
N GLU A 322 16.51 -14.94 7.54
CA GLU A 322 15.70 -16.14 7.35
C GLU A 322 14.56 -16.23 8.39
N ALA A 323 14.83 -15.91 9.66
CA ALA A 323 13.78 -15.82 10.68
C ALA A 323 12.75 -14.71 10.35
N ALA A 324 13.22 -13.57 9.84
CA ALA A 324 12.35 -12.48 9.39
C ALA A 324 11.47 -12.91 8.20
N TRP A 325 12.01 -13.72 7.28
CA TRP A 325 11.22 -14.33 6.19
C TRP A 325 10.06 -15.18 6.71
N TYR A 326 10.22 -15.88 7.83
CA TYR A 326 9.13 -16.66 8.44
C TYR A 326 7.96 -15.76 8.87
N PHE A 327 8.25 -14.54 9.34
CA PHE A 327 7.18 -13.57 9.60
C PHE A 327 6.55 -13.03 8.31
N VAL A 328 7.36 -12.71 7.31
CA VAL A 328 6.86 -12.21 6.01
C VAL A 328 5.89 -13.21 5.36
N GLN A 329 6.30 -14.48 5.26
CA GLN A 329 5.44 -15.51 4.66
C GLN A 329 4.21 -15.82 5.52
N TRP A 330 4.31 -15.78 6.86
CA TRP A 330 3.17 -15.93 7.75
C TRP A 330 2.18 -14.78 7.55
N ALA A 331 2.61 -13.52 7.61
CA ALA A 331 1.78 -12.34 7.47
C ALA A 331 1.05 -12.27 6.11
N SER A 332 1.69 -12.77 5.07
CA SER A 332 1.15 -12.81 3.71
C SER A 332 0.58 -14.20 3.32
N SER A 333 0.53 -15.17 4.24
CA SER A 333 -0.08 -16.48 3.97
C SER A 333 -1.58 -16.36 3.72
N ARG A 334 -2.15 -17.32 3.01
CA ARG A 334 -3.60 -17.37 2.74
C ARG A 334 -4.42 -17.29 4.04
N ALA A 335 -4.07 -18.10 5.03
CA ALA A 335 -4.80 -18.17 6.31
C ALA A 335 -4.80 -16.84 7.09
N VAL A 336 -3.70 -16.09 7.08
CA VAL A 336 -3.63 -14.78 7.72
C VAL A 336 -4.35 -13.73 6.88
N GLN A 337 -4.19 -13.77 5.56
CA GLN A 337 -4.87 -12.84 4.65
C GLN A 337 -6.41 -13.00 4.68
N GLU A 338 -6.94 -14.21 4.89
CA GLU A 338 -8.37 -14.43 5.13
C GLU A 338 -8.85 -13.69 6.39
N LYS A 339 -8.09 -13.74 7.48
CA LYS A 339 -8.40 -12.99 8.71
C LYS A 339 -8.37 -11.47 8.49
N LEU A 340 -7.34 -10.98 7.79
CA LEU A 340 -7.21 -9.56 7.46
C LEU A 340 -8.36 -9.06 6.56
N ALA A 341 -8.79 -9.88 5.62
CA ALA A 341 -9.90 -9.55 4.72
C ALA A 341 -11.23 -9.36 5.47
N LEU A 342 -11.49 -10.18 6.48
CA LEU A 342 -12.67 -10.04 7.35
C LEU A 342 -12.57 -8.83 8.30
N ASP A 343 -11.38 -8.27 8.47
CA ASP A 343 -11.14 -7.00 9.20
C ASP A 343 -11.20 -5.76 8.26
N GLY A 344 -11.59 -5.93 6.99
CA GLY A 344 -11.74 -4.83 6.04
C GLY A 344 -10.43 -4.40 5.35
N VAL A 345 -9.45 -5.30 5.28
CA VAL A 345 -8.23 -5.11 4.49
C VAL A 345 -8.37 -5.87 3.17
N ALA A 346 -8.33 -5.18 2.05
CA ALA A 346 -8.49 -5.81 0.74
C ALA A 346 -7.32 -6.76 0.44
N PRO A 347 -7.59 -8.06 0.20
CA PRO A 347 -6.57 -9.07 0.08
C PRO A 347 -5.80 -8.96 -1.25
N PRO A 348 -4.47 -9.07 -1.24
CA PRO A 348 -3.67 -9.12 -2.46
C PRO A 348 -3.60 -10.54 -3.08
N ARG A 349 -4.19 -11.55 -2.41
CA ARG A 349 -4.26 -12.94 -2.87
C ARG A 349 -5.56 -13.23 -3.61
N ALA A 350 -5.45 -13.78 -4.82
CA ALA A 350 -6.61 -14.14 -5.63
C ALA A 350 -7.48 -15.21 -4.96
N SER A 351 -6.87 -16.20 -4.30
CA SER A 351 -7.58 -17.27 -3.57
C SER A 351 -8.42 -16.71 -2.41
N VAL A 352 -7.95 -15.66 -1.72
CA VAL A 352 -8.70 -14.99 -0.64
C VAL A 352 -9.80 -14.10 -1.21
N ALA A 353 -9.47 -13.27 -2.21
CA ALA A 353 -10.44 -12.38 -2.87
C ALA A 353 -11.63 -13.14 -3.46
N ASN A 354 -11.43 -14.39 -3.91
CA ASN A 354 -12.46 -15.27 -4.45
C ASN A 354 -13.01 -16.27 -3.42
N GLY A 355 -12.52 -16.23 -2.18
CA GLY A 355 -12.90 -17.16 -1.11
C GLY A 355 -14.35 -17.00 -0.67
N ALA A 356 -14.96 -18.11 -0.20
CA ALA A 356 -16.37 -18.13 0.22
C ALA A 356 -16.62 -17.24 1.45
N ASP A 357 -15.71 -17.28 2.43
CA ASP A 357 -15.84 -16.51 3.67
C ASP A 357 -15.77 -15.00 3.42
N TYR A 358 -14.86 -14.57 2.54
CA TYR A 358 -14.76 -13.16 2.15
C TYR A 358 -16.00 -12.70 1.37
N LYS A 359 -16.56 -13.54 0.47
CA LYS A 359 -17.82 -13.27 -0.21
C LYS A 359 -18.99 -13.14 0.76
N ALA A 360 -19.09 -14.07 1.70
CA ALA A 360 -20.14 -14.02 2.73
C ALA A 360 -20.01 -12.75 3.61
N TRP A 361 -18.79 -12.37 3.97
CA TRP A 361 -18.53 -11.14 4.72
C TRP A 361 -18.92 -9.88 3.93
N MET A 362 -18.61 -9.83 2.63
CA MET A 362 -19.03 -8.72 1.75
C MET A 362 -20.55 -8.63 1.66
N ASP A 363 -21.22 -9.76 1.54
CA ASP A 363 -22.69 -9.81 1.41
C ASP A 363 -23.44 -9.45 2.68
N GLY A 364 -22.77 -9.47 3.84
CA GLY A 364 -23.34 -9.14 5.14
C GLY A 364 -23.79 -7.67 5.28
N GLU A 365 -23.19 -6.73 4.53
CA GLU A 365 -23.53 -5.30 4.60
C GLU A 365 -23.40 -4.62 3.23
N PRO A 366 -24.37 -3.76 2.83
CA PRO A 366 -24.28 -3.07 1.54
C PRO A 366 -23.00 -2.30 1.30
N VAL A 367 -22.49 -1.59 2.31
CA VAL A 367 -21.25 -0.80 2.20
C VAL A 367 -20.02 -1.67 1.95
N ARG A 368 -20.00 -2.91 2.43
CA ARG A 368 -18.90 -3.85 2.18
C ARG A 368 -18.88 -4.30 0.71
N ARG A 369 -20.07 -4.55 0.12
CA ARG A 369 -20.21 -4.86 -1.32
C ARG A 369 -19.75 -3.70 -2.19
N GLU A 370 -20.20 -2.48 -1.86
CA GLU A 370 -19.79 -1.26 -2.56
C GLU A 370 -18.28 -1.05 -2.47
N TRP A 371 -17.69 -1.24 -1.28
CA TRP A 371 -16.27 -1.15 -1.05
C TRP A 371 -15.49 -2.19 -1.87
N ALA A 372 -15.89 -3.45 -1.83
CA ALA A 372 -15.22 -4.51 -2.55
C ALA A 372 -15.31 -4.32 -4.07
N ALA A 373 -16.46 -3.87 -4.58
CA ALA A 373 -16.62 -3.51 -5.99
C ALA A 373 -15.71 -2.36 -6.39
N THR A 374 -15.62 -1.32 -5.54
CA THR A 374 -14.76 -0.16 -5.76
C THR A 374 -13.27 -0.57 -5.76
N VAL A 375 -12.82 -1.36 -4.77
CA VAL A 375 -11.42 -1.84 -4.72
C VAL A 375 -11.09 -2.74 -5.91
N ASN A 376 -12.02 -3.59 -6.34
CA ASN A 376 -11.84 -4.41 -7.53
C ASN A 376 -11.71 -3.57 -8.81
N GLU A 377 -12.46 -2.46 -8.91
CA GLU A 377 -12.31 -1.49 -10.00
C GLU A 377 -10.93 -0.82 -9.97
N LEU A 378 -10.46 -0.38 -8.79
CA LEU A 378 -9.09 0.14 -8.63
C LEU A 378 -8.04 -0.88 -9.10
N GLY A 379 -8.20 -2.15 -8.74
CA GLY A 379 -7.27 -3.22 -9.12
C GLY A 379 -7.24 -3.51 -10.62
N LYS A 380 -8.34 -3.26 -11.34
CA LYS A 380 -8.45 -3.49 -12.80
C LYS A 380 -7.96 -2.32 -13.64
N THR A 381 -8.24 -1.10 -13.20
CA THR A 381 -8.07 0.11 -14.02
C THR A 381 -7.03 1.06 -13.46
N GLY A 382 -6.58 0.84 -12.22
CA GLY A 382 -5.68 1.74 -11.51
C GLY A 382 -4.22 1.65 -11.95
N THR A 383 -3.51 2.76 -11.75
CA THR A 383 -2.05 2.86 -11.90
C THR A 383 -1.38 2.96 -10.55
N SER A 384 -0.16 2.44 -10.41
CA SER A 384 0.66 2.62 -9.20
C SER A 384 1.41 3.95 -9.14
N GLU A 385 1.20 4.82 -10.12
CA GLU A 385 1.87 6.13 -10.21
C GLU A 385 1.28 7.13 -9.20
N VAL A 386 1.88 7.16 -8.00
CA VAL A 386 1.50 8.06 -6.90
C VAL A 386 2.67 9.00 -6.56
N GLY A 387 2.92 9.96 -7.43
CA GLY A 387 4.06 10.88 -7.37
C GLY A 387 5.06 10.64 -8.52
N TYR A 388 6.18 11.33 -8.46
CA TYR A 388 7.22 11.26 -9.50
C TYR A 388 7.93 9.91 -9.49
N PRO A 389 8.12 9.25 -10.65
CA PRO A 389 8.81 7.96 -10.76
C PRO A 389 10.33 8.11 -10.70
N ILE A 390 10.85 8.75 -9.67
CA ILE A 390 12.27 9.06 -9.43
C ILE A 390 12.72 8.58 -8.06
N VAL A 391 14.02 8.41 -7.85
CA VAL A 391 14.60 8.04 -6.54
C VAL A 391 14.21 9.03 -5.45
N ALA A 392 14.20 10.32 -5.80
CA ALA A 392 13.81 11.39 -4.91
C ALA A 392 12.28 11.56 -4.78
N ASN A 393 11.46 10.54 -5.09
CA ASN A 393 9.99 10.60 -4.93
C ASN A 393 9.57 11.10 -3.55
N PRO A 394 10.12 10.64 -2.42
CA PRO A 394 9.73 11.18 -1.12
C PRO A 394 9.95 12.68 -0.98
N ALA A 395 11.00 13.24 -1.58
CA ALA A 395 11.26 14.68 -1.59
C ALA A 395 10.35 15.44 -2.55
N SER A 396 10.02 14.84 -3.73
CA SER A 396 9.13 15.46 -4.71
C SER A 396 7.72 15.72 -4.14
N ARG A 397 7.27 14.86 -3.23
CA ARG A 397 5.97 14.99 -2.57
C ARG A 397 5.82 16.27 -1.76
N GLU A 398 6.93 16.77 -1.16
CA GLU A 398 6.94 18.05 -0.44
C GLU A 398 6.66 19.22 -1.39
N TYR A 399 7.20 19.22 -2.60
CA TYR A 399 6.99 20.29 -3.58
C TYR A 399 5.58 20.27 -4.17
N VAL A 400 5.04 19.07 -4.47
CA VAL A 400 3.63 18.94 -4.87
C VAL A 400 2.69 19.43 -3.76
N GLY A 401 2.93 18.98 -2.53
CA GLY A 401 2.15 19.41 -1.37
C GLY A 401 2.30 20.91 -1.08
N GLN A 402 3.49 21.47 -1.28
CA GLN A 402 3.75 22.91 -1.14
C GLN A 402 2.90 23.72 -2.12
N ALA A 403 2.86 23.32 -3.41
CA ALA A 403 2.04 24.01 -4.42
C ALA A 403 0.56 24.05 -4.01
N VAL A 404 -0.01 22.93 -3.56
CA VAL A 404 -1.40 22.92 -3.06
C VAL A 404 -1.57 23.81 -1.82
N ASN A 405 -0.66 23.74 -0.84
CA ASN A 405 -0.79 24.49 0.40
C ASN A 405 -0.68 26.00 0.17
N GLU A 406 0.14 26.45 -0.78
CA GLU A 406 0.22 27.87 -1.18
C GLU A 406 -1.09 28.38 -1.76
N LEU A 407 -1.85 27.51 -2.49
CA LEU A 407 -3.19 27.83 -2.99
C LEU A 407 -4.23 27.86 -1.85
N LEU A 408 -4.16 26.92 -0.90
CA LEU A 408 -5.05 26.85 0.25
C LEU A 408 -4.93 28.09 1.14
N LEU A 409 -3.72 28.66 1.22
CA LEU A 409 -3.38 29.81 2.06
C LEU A 409 -3.39 31.17 1.33
N ASP A 410 -3.88 31.20 0.07
CA ASP A 410 -3.90 32.41 -0.78
C ASP A 410 -2.52 33.08 -0.97
N GLN A 411 -1.45 32.31 -0.90
CA GLN A 411 -0.09 32.82 -1.02
C GLN A 411 0.34 33.00 -2.47
N LYS A 412 -0.22 32.20 -3.39
CA LYS A 412 0.12 32.21 -4.82
C LYS A 412 -1.10 31.92 -5.68
N THR A 413 -1.03 32.33 -6.93
CA THR A 413 -1.91 31.84 -7.98
C THR A 413 -1.51 30.43 -8.43
N VAL A 414 -2.39 29.70 -9.13
CA VAL A 414 -2.10 28.36 -9.66
C VAL A 414 -0.85 28.40 -10.55
N ALA A 415 -0.74 29.38 -11.44
CA ALA A 415 0.40 29.53 -12.33
C ALA A 415 1.72 29.76 -11.57
N GLN A 416 1.71 30.55 -10.50
CA GLN A 416 2.90 30.79 -9.68
C GLN A 416 3.29 29.54 -8.89
N ALA A 417 2.32 28.88 -8.22
CA ALA A 417 2.56 27.71 -7.38
C ALA A 417 3.11 26.54 -8.19
N CYS A 418 2.52 26.26 -9.36
CA CYS A 418 2.99 25.17 -10.23
C CYS A 418 4.37 25.48 -10.84
N ALA A 419 4.64 26.74 -11.27
CA ALA A 419 5.94 27.11 -11.86
C ALA A 419 7.08 26.97 -10.84
N ASP A 420 6.85 27.39 -9.61
CA ASP A 420 7.85 27.23 -8.54
C ASP A 420 8.06 25.76 -8.18
N ALA A 421 6.99 24.96 -8.16
CA ALA A 421 7.09 23.51 -7.95
C ALA A 421 7.85 22.83 -9.09
N ASP A 422 7.51 23.11 -10.36
CA ASP A 422 8.18 22.52 -11.53
C ASP A 422 9.68 22.82 -11.53
N LYS A 423 10.08 24.04 -11.17
CA LYS A 423 11.50 24.40 -11.05
C LYS A 423 12.24 23.51 -10.03
N GLN A 424 11.63 23.23 -8.85
CA GLN A 424 12.24 22.40 -7.84
C GLN A 424 12.23 20.92 -8.25
N LEU A 425 11.14 20.47 -8.87
CA LEU A 425 10.95 19.11 -9.33
C LEU A 425 11.89 18.76 -10.50
N ASP A 426 12.05 19.68 -11.47
CA ASP A 426 13.03 19.53 -12.54
C ASP A 426 14.48 19.42 -12.01
N ALA A 427 14.78 20.16 -10.95
CA ALA A 427 16.09 20.08 -10.29
C ALA A 427 16.29 18.73 -9.56
N LEU A 428 15.22 18.08 -9.07
CA LEU A 428 15.29 16.72 -8.54
C LEU A 428 15.43 15.69 -9.65
N ILE A 429 14.62 15.81 -10.71
CA ILE A 429 14.64 14.91 -11.89
C ILE A 429 16.04 14.88 -12.52
N ALA A 430 16.68 16.04 -12.66
CA ALA A 430 18.00 16.15 -13.25
C ALA A 430 19.13 15.46 -12.44
N LYS A 431 18.87 15.10 -11.18
CA LYS A 431 19.83 14.42 -10.28
C LYS A 431 19.59 12.91 -10.16
N ASP A 432 18.50 12.39 -10.74
CA ASP A 432 18.08 11.00 -10.65
C ASP A 432 18.87 10.09 -11.59
#